data_1b0fbffbbfde4486db2bda9283f56e57
#
_entry.id   1b0fbffbbfde4486db2bda9283f56e57
#
_cell.length_a   1.000
_cell.length_b   1.000
_cell.length_c   1.000
_cell.angle_alpha   90.00
_cell.angle_beta   90.00
_cell.angle_gamma   90.00
#
_symmetry.space_group_name_H-M   'P 1'
#
loop_
_entity.id
_entity.type
_entity.pdbx_description
1 polymer ?
#
loop_
_entity_poly.entity_id
_entity_poly.type
_entity_poly.pdbx_seq_one_letter_code
_entity_poly.pdbx_strand_id
1 'polypeptide(L)'
;SADGETDVRPDAVHASDIKKAIAYIAAHYPEKITLQQLAEEAMTDRYALCRLFRRYTGLSPMEFLNLHRVNEAAKLLQGGARVTDAALHTGFSNMSYFAKVFRRYRSMAPSEMG
;
A
#
# COMPACT_ATOMS: atom_id res chain seq x y z
N SER A 1 -23.45 -11.87 23.48
CA SER A 1 -23.47 -11.62 23.25
C SER A 1 -23.45 -11.34 22.96
N ALA A 2 -23.40 -11.63 23.11
CA ALA A 2 -23.42 -11.40 22.85
C ALA A 2 -23.36 -11.28 22.35
N ASP A 3 -23.22 -11.65 22.45
CA ASP A 3 -23.11 -11.50 21.91
C ASP A 3 -23.18 -11.18 21.19
N GLY A 4 -23.43 -11.36 21.03
CA GLY A 4 -23.45 -11.13 20.35
C GLY A 4 -23.30 -10.55 19.93
N GLU A 5 -23.37 -10.14 20.33
CA GLU A 5 -22.95 -9.46 20.05
C GLU A 5 -22.02 -9.17 19.97
N THR A 6 -21.93 -9.33 20.77
CA THR A 6 -20.75 -9.39 20.58
C THR A 6 -20.40 -9.90 19.47
N ASP A 7 -21.13 -10.46 19.05
CA ASP A 7 -20.79 -10.95 17.97
C ASP A 7 -20.49 -10.03 16.97
N VAL A 8 -20.43 -8.90 17.30
CA VAL A 8 -19.83 -8.01 16.47
C VAL A 8 -18.57 -8.59 16.11
N ARG A 9 -18.43 -9.02 14.92
CA ARG A 9 -17.21 -9.53 14.48
C ARG A 9 -16.23 -8.42 14.47
N PRO A 10 -15.12 -8.54 15.19
CA PRO A 10 -14.11 -7.49 15.18
C PRO A 10 -13.71 -7.11 13.77
N ASP A 11 -13.68 -8.10 12.85
CA ASP A 11 -13.31 -7.83 11.48
C ASP A 11 -14.27 -6.87 10.79
N ALA A 12 -15.56 -7.06 10.99
CA ALA A 12 -16.54 -6.17 10.37
C ALA A 12 -16.44 -4.76 10.92
N VAL A 13 -16.17 -4.64 12.22
CA VAL A 13 -16.01 -3.34 12.85
C VAL A 13 -14.80 -2.61 12.31
N HIS A 14 -13.70 -3.32 12.10
CA HIS A 14 -12.45 -2.70 11.71
C HIS A 14 -12.25 -2.59 10.20
N ALA A 15 -13.18 -3.11 9.41
CA ALA A 15 -13.05 -3.01 7.96
C ALA A 15 -13.00 -1.56 7.49
N SER A 16 -13.73 -0.66 8.15
CA SER A 16 -13.71 0.75 7.79
C SER A 16 -12.36 1.38 8.09
N ASP A 17 -11.63 0.87 9.11
CA ASP A 17 -10.31 1.38 9.44
C ASP A 17 -9.33 1.07 8.32
N ILE A 18 -9.39 -0.14 7.78
CA ILE A 18 -8.56 -0.50 6.63
C ILE A 18 -8.88 0.37 5.43
N LYS A 19 -10.16 0.62 5.18
CA LYS A 19 -10.55 1.44 4.05
C LYS A 19 -10.01 2.86 4.16
N LYS A 20 -9.98 3.41 5.37
CA LYS A 20 -9.41 4.73 5.59
C LYS A 20 -7.92 4.75 5.28
N ALA A 21 -7.19 3.73 5.72
CA ALA A 21 -5.76 3.65 5.44
C ALA A 21 -5.51 3.48 3.94
N ILE A 22 -6.29 2.64 3.27
CA ILE A 22 -6.15 2.43 1.83
C ILE A 22 -6.46 3.71 1.07
N ALA A 23 -7.50 4.44 1.48
CA ALA A 23 -7.85 5.70 0.86
C ALA A 23 -6.73 6.73 1.02
N TYR A 24 -6.10 6.74 2.21
CA TYR A 24 -4.98 7.65 2.44
C TYR A 24 -3.80 7.30 1.54
N ILE A 25 -3.51 6.02 1.39
CA ILE A 25 -2.46 5.56 0.47
C ILE A 25 -2.77 6.01 -0.95
N ALA A 26 -3.99 5.81 -1.40
CA ALA A 26 -4.37 6.18 -2.76
C ALA A 26 -4.24 7.68 -3.02
N ALA A 27 -4.48 8.49 -1.99
CA ALA A 27 -4.42 9.95 -2.12
C ALA A 27 -3.00 10.50 -1.99
N HIS A 28 -2.12 9.80 -1.26
CA HIS A 28 -0.83 10.36 -0.87
C HIS A 28 0.38 9.48 -1.23
N TYR A 29 0.21 8.44 -2.03
CA TYR A 29 1.28 7.47 -2.26
C TYR A 29 2.58 8.07 -2.81
N PRO A 30 2.59 9.19 -3.57
CA PRO A 30 3.86 9.75 -4.03
C PRO A 30 4.66 10.41 -2.92
N GLU A 31 4.02 10.71 -1.80
CA GLU A 31 4.65 11.38 -0.67
C GLU A 31 5.18 10.37 0.32
N LYS A 32 6.02 10.84 1.23
CA LYS A 32 6.52 9.98 2.30
C LYS A 32 5.36 9.60 3.22
N ILE A 33 5.15 8.33 3.40
CA ILE A 33 4.11 7.81 4.29
C ILE A 33 4.77 6.89 5.30
N THR A 34 4.47 7.09 6.59
CA THR A 34 4.97 6.22 7.65
C THR A 34 3.85 5.34 8.16
N LEU A 35 4.24 4.23 8.78
CA LEU A 35 3.27 3.33 9.39
C LEU A 35 2.45 4.05 10.46
N GLN A 36 3.11 4.95 11.22
CA GLN A 36 2.42 5.71 12.25
C GLN A 36 1.35 6.62 11.65
N GLN A 37 1.65 7.26 10.53
CA GLN A 37 0.65 8.10 9.86
C GLN A 37 -0.55 7.29 9.42
N LEU A 38 -0.32 6.09 8.86
CA LEU A 38 -1.41 5.24 8.44
C LEU A 38 -2.27 4.80 9.62
N ALA A 39 -1.62 4.46 10.73
CA ALA A 39 -2.35 4.05 11.93
C ALA A 39 -3.21 5.21 12.45
N GLU A 40 -2.67 6.42 12.44
CA GLU A 40 -3.42 7.59 12.88
C GLU A 40 -4.62 7.87 11.98
N GLU A 41 -4.43 7.75 10.67
CA GLU A 41 -5.53 7.96 9.73
C GLU A 41 -6.62 6.91 9.89
N ALA A 42 -6.23 5.70 10.25
CA ALA A 42 -7.18 4.62 10.47
C ALA A 42 -7.73 4.63 11.89
N MET A 43 -7.27 5.56 12.72
CA MET A 43 -7.72 5.71 14.11
C MET A 43 -7.48 4.45 14.92
N THR A 44 -6.30 3.85 14.73
CA THR A 44 -5.91 2.63 15.43
C THR A 44 -4.40 2.70 15.70
N ASP A 45 -3.84 1.66 16.31
CA ASP A 45 -2.40 1.61 16.53
C ASP A 45 -1.71 0.79 15.44
N ARG A 46 -0.39 0.90 15.38
CA ARG A 46 0.38 0.23 14.31
C ARG A 46 0.22 -1.28 14.33
N TYR A 47 0.17 -1.86 15.52
CA TYR A 47 0.07 -3.31 15.66
C TYR A 47 -1.27 -3.81 15.10
N ALA A 48 -2.35 -3.17 15.51
CA ALA A 48 -3.68 -3.53 15.03
C ALA A 48 -3.80 -3.32 13.52
N LEU A 49 -3.23 -2.22 13.02
CA LEU A 49 -3.28 -1.94 11.59
C LEU A 49 -2.56 -3.02 10.78
N CYS A 50 -1.37 -3.43 11.24
CA CYS A 50 -0.62 -4.49 10.56
C CYS A 50 -1.41 -5.80 10.53
N ARG A 51 -2.04 -6.14 11.65
CA ARG A 51 -2.85 -7.34 11.73
C ARG A 51 -4.03 -7.29 10.77
N LEU A 52 -4.72 -6.15 10.71
CA LEU A 52 -5.86 -5.99 9.82
C LEU A 52 -5.46 -6.05 8.35
N PHE A 53 -4.35 -5.38 7.99
CA PHE A 53 -3.88 -5.43 6.62
C PHE A 53 -3.52 -6.85 6.20
N ARG A 54 -2.80 -7.57 7.06
CA ARG A 54 -2.43 -8.95 6.75
C ARG A 54 -3.67 -9.82 6.57
N ARG A 55 -4.67 -9.60 7.39
CA ARG A 55 -5.90 -10.37 7.33
C ARG A 55 -6.71 -10.10 6.06
N TYR A 56 -6.84 -8.83 5.68
CA TYR A 56 -7.70 -8.45 4.56
C TYR A 56 -6.99 -8.43 3.22
N THR A 57 -5.68 -8.19 3.20
CA THR A 57 -4.95 -8.06 1.94
C THR A 57 -3.84 -9.10 1.78
N GLY A 58 -3.45 -9.76 2.85
CA GLY A 58 -2.31 -10.66 2.82
C GLY A 58 -0.98 -9.94 2.92
N LEU A 59 -0.99 -8.62 3.00
CA LEU A 59 0.21 -7.79 3.01
C LEU A 59 0.25 -6.91 4.24
N SER A 60 1.45 -6.49 4.64
CA SER A 60 1.57 -5.44 5.64
C SER A 60 1.17 -4.11 5.01
N PRO A 61 0.88 -3.08 5.83
CA PRO A 61 0.54 -1.76 5.27
C PRO A 61 1.60 -1.20 4.35
N MET A 62 2.89 -1.36 4.70
CA MET A 62 3.96 -0.81 3.88
C MET A 62 4.18 -1.64 2.62
N GLU A 63 3.94 -2.94 2.67
CA GLU A 63 3.95 -3.77 1.48
C GLU A 63 2.82 -3.37 0.54
N PHE A 64 1.66 -3.09 1.11
CA PHE A 64 0.51 -2.64 0.32
C PHE A 64 0.82 -1.30 -0.36
N LEU A 65 1.46 -0.38 0.37
CA LEU A 65 1.87 0.89 -0.18
C LEU A 65 2.82 0.68 -1.37
N ASN A 66 3.80 -0.22 -1.20
CA ASN A 66 4.74 -0.52 -2.27
C ASN A 66 4.04 -1.12 -3.48
N LEU A 67 3.10 -2.02 -3.25
CA LEU A 67 2.32 -2.60 -4.35
C LEU A 67 1.53 -1.52 -5.09
N HIS A 68 0.91 -0.62 -4.36
CA HIS A 68 0.16 0.48 -4.97
C HIS A 68 1.07 1.36 -5.83
N ARG A 69 2.24 1.70 -5.29
CA ARG A 69 3.22 2.51 -6.02
C ARG A 69 3.70 1.81 -7.30
N VAL A 70 3.98 0.51 -7.19
CA VAL A 70 4.41 -0.27 -8.34
C VAL A 70 3.34 -0.31 -9.43
N ASN A 71 2.08 -0.50 -9.03
CA ASN A 71 0.99 -0.53 -9.99
C ASN A 71 0.84 0.81 -10.71
N GLU A 72 0.98 1.92 -9.99
CA GLU A 72 0.91 3.24 -10.59
C GLU A 72 2.11 3.50 -11.49
N ALA A 73 3.30 3.05 -11.07
CA ALA A 73 4.49 3.18 -11.90
C ALA A 73 4.35 2.38 -13.19
N ALA A 74 3.77 1.19 -13.12
CA ALA A 74 3.54 0.37 -14.30
C ALA A 74 2.66 1.08 -15.31
N LYS A 75 1.62 1.77 -14.84
CA LYS A 75 0.76 2.55 -15.73
C LYS A 75 1.54 3.65 -16.44
N LEU A 76 2.41 4.35 -15.72
CA LEU A 76 3.24 5.39 -16.31
C LEU A 76 4.20 4.81 -17.35
N LEU A 77 4.82 3.68 -17.04
CA LEU A 77 5.75 3.03 -17.97
C LEU A 77 5.02 2.58 -19.24
N GLN A 78 3.83 2.03 -19.10
CA GLN A 78 3.02 1.63 -20.26
C GLN A 78 2.66 2.84 -21.11
N GLY A 79 2.55 4.01 -20.49
CA GLY A 79 2.26 5.25 -21.18
C GLY A 79 3.50 5.92 -21.78
N GLY A 80 4.68 5.30 -21.66
CA GLY A 80 5.90 5.83 -22.26
C GLY A 80 6.82 6.61 -21.33
N ALA A 81 6.53 6.65 -20.04
CA ALA A 81 7.38 7.37 -19.10
C ALA A 81 8.73 6.67 -18.95
N ARG A 82 9.76 7.44 -18.64
CA ARG A 82 11.07 6.89 -18.32
C ARG A 82 11.01 6.19 -16.97
N VAL A 83 11.88 5.19 -16.78
CA VAL A 83 11.95 4.45 -15.54
C VAL A 83 12.16 5.36 -14.34
N THR A 84 13.13 6.29 -14.44
CA THR A 84 13.39 7.23 -13.34
C THR A 84 12.18 8.10 -13.03
N ASP A 85 11.50 8.58 -14.07
CA ASP A 85 10.33 9.44 -13.87
C ASP A 85 9.19 8.66 -13.23
N ALA A 86 8.95 7.44 -13.70
CA ALA A 86 7.91 6.59 -13.12
C ALA A 86 8.18 6.32 -11.65
N ALA A 87 9.45 6.04 -11.30
CA ALA A 87 9.83 5.79 -9.91
C ALA A 87 9.60 7.02 -9.04
N LEU A 88 10.10 8.16 -9.48
CA LEU A 88 10.02 9.39 -8.69
C LEU A 88 8.57 9.86 -8.52
N HIS A 89 7.77 9.80 -9.57
CA HIS A 89 6.39 10.23 -9.50
C HIS A 89 5.53 9.35 -8.60
N THR A 90 5.97 8.14 -8.33
CA THR A 90 5.20 7.22 -7.49
C THR A 90 5.78 7.07 -6.09
N GLY A 91 6.81 7.85 -5.75
CA GLY A 91 7.31 7.89 -4.38
C GLY A 91 8.58 7.09 -4.11
N PHE A 92 9.23 6.57 -5.16
CA PHE A 92 10.49 5.87 -4.99
C PHE A 92 11.65 6.82 -5.27
N SER A 93 12.55 6.98 -4.28
CA SER A 93 13.72 7.84 -4.44
C SER A 93 14.98 7.03 -4.74
N ASN A 94 14.96 5.72 -4.48
CA ASN A 94 16.11 4.85 -4.72
C ASN A 94 15.77 3.90 -5.87
N MET A 95 16.52 4.05 -6.97
CA MET A 95 16.24 3.29 -8.19
C MET A 95 16.47 1.78 -8.02
N SER A 96 17.50 1.41 -7.24
CA SER A 96 17.76 -0.02 -7.01
C SER A 96 16.64 -0.65 -6.22
N TYR A 97 16.13 0.05 -5.21
CA TYR A 97 15.02 -0.42 -4.42
C TYR A 97 13.75 -0.50 -5.27
N PHE A 98 13.51 0.52 -6.10
CA PHE A 98 12.37 0.51 -7.02
C PHE A 98 12.40 -0.71 -7.92
N ALA A 99 13.54 -1.00 -8.53
CA ALA A 99 13.66 -2.14 -9.43
C ALA A 99 13.38 -3.45 -8.69
N LYS A 100 13.89 -3.57 -7.48
CA LYS A 100 13.69 -4.77 -6.67
C LYS A 100 12.21 -4.98 -6.33
N VAL A 101 11.54 -3.92 -5.88
CA VAL A 101 10.13 -4.00 -5.49
C VAL A 101 9.27 -4.23 -6.73
N PHE A 102 9.57 -3.53 -7.81
CA PHE A 102 8.84 -3.67 -9.06
C PHE A 102 8.89 -5.12 -9.55
N ARG A 103 10.10 -5.70 -9.57
CA ARG A 103 10.24 -7.10 -10.02
C ARG A 103 9.48 -8.05 -9.09
N ARG A 104 9.45 -7.75 -7.80
CA ARG A 104 8.72 -8.61 -6.85
C ARG A 104 7.23 -8.71 -7.21
N TYR A 105 6.61 -7.60 -7.60
CA TYR A 105 5.16 -7.58 -7.81
C TYR A 105 4.76 -7.72 -9.28
N ARG A 106 5.65 -7.41 -10.21
CA ARG A 106 5.32 -7.48 -11.64
C ARG A 106 6.08 -8.58 -12.38
N SER A 107 6.99 -9.26 -11.73
CA SER A 107 7.77 -10.38 -12.27
C SER A 107 8.63 -9.98 -13.48
N MET A 108 8.95 -8.70 -13.60
CA MET A 108 9.83 -8.21 -14.65
C MET A 108 10.47 -6.91 -14.18
N ALA A 109 11.56 -6.51 -14.81
CA ALA A 109 12.21 -5.25 -14.47
C ALA A 109 11.41 -4.09 -15.05
N PRO A 110 11.48 -2.89 -14.43
CA PRO A 110 10.78 -1.73 -14.97
C PRO A 110 11.19 -1.41 -16.40
N SER A 111 12.47 -1.61 -16.76
CA SER A 111 12.97 -1.33 -18.09
C SER A 111 12.36 -2.23 -19.15
N GLU A 112 11.77 -3.35 -18.74
CA GLU A 112 11.15 -4.28 -19.68
C GLU A 112 9.68 -3.93 -19.93
N MET A 113 9.13 -3.02 -19.16
CA MET A 113 7.71 -2.72 -19.23
C MET A 113 7.37 -1.78 -20.40
N GLY A 114 8.27 -0.90 -20.71
CA GLY A 114 8.04 0.06 -21.78
C GLY A 114 8.11 -0.59 -23.15
#